data_ac1ec276d83d5a5aad22e3527d543e05
#
_entry.id   ac1ec276d83d5a5aad22e3527d543e05
#
_cell.length_a   1.000
_cell.length_b   1.000
_cell.length_c   1.000
_cell.angle_alpha   90.00
_cell.angle_beta   90.00
_cell.angle_gamma   90.00
#
_symmetry.space_group_name_H-M   'P 1'
#
loop_
_entity.id
_entity.type
_entity.pdbx_description
1 polymer ?
#
loop_
_entity_poly.entity_id
_entity_poly.type
_entity_poly.pdbx_seq_one_letter_code
_entity_poly.pdbx_strand_id
1 'polypeptide(L)'
;IGLSVGEADYQQMMALFDSRDREALAQSRLTRRGFWQLLLDRDGLPATNPPWGKIASLDLTTGTHNWSVPFGKRVPTAGKPAIDGDINFGGVLTTKGGITFATGTPDRMLRAFDTVTGEALWQHELPYAGSAPPMGFHYRGCDVVLVKATGGRFFGYDGTGDSTIAFKSESCRFQ
;
A
#
# COMPACT_ATOMS: atom_id res chain seq x y z
N ILE A 1 -12.49 -9.75 -10.17
CA ILE A 1 -13.67 -10.52 -9.71
C ILE A 1 -14.76 -9.50 -9.54
N GLY A 2 -15.70 -9.42 -10.52
CA GLY A 2 -16.87 -8.59 -10.42
C GLY A 2 -17.82 -9.19 -9.37
N LEU A 3 -18.14 -8.45 -8.33
CA LEU A 3 -19.30 -8.75 -7.50
C LEU A 3 -20.53 -8.56 -8.40
N SER A 4 -21.21 -9.63 -8.78
CA SER A 4 -22.50 -9.53 -9.41
C SER A 4 -23.52 -9.15 -8.32
N VAL A 5 -23.90 -7.88 -8.31
CA VAL A 5 -25.07 -7.43 -7.57
C VAL A 5 -26.28 -7.99 -8.32
N GLY A 6 -27.21 -8.66 -7.64
CA GLY A 6 -28.45 -9.12 -8.27
C GLY A 6 -29.24 -7.94 -8.84
N GLU A 7 -29.96 -8.14 -9.93
CA GLU A 7 -30.72 -7.07 -10.60
C GLU A 7 -31.70 -6.36 -9.63
N ALA A 8 -32.36 -7.11 -8.75
CA ALA A 8 -33.26 -6.54 -7.73
C ALA A 8 -32.51 -5.63 -6.74
N ASP A 9 -31.30 -6.01 -6.33
CA ASP A 9 -30.47 -5.22 -5.42
C ASP A 9 -29.95 -3.96 -6.12
N TYR A 10 -29.62 -4.06 -7.41
CA TYR A 10 -29.21 -2.93 -8.22
C TYR A 10 -30.32 -1.91 -8.38
N GLN A 11 -31.53 -2.33 -8.71
CA GLN A 11 -32.69 -1.46 -8.86
C GLN A 11 -33.05 -0.76 -7.54
N GLN A 12 -32.98 -1.48 -6.42
CA GLN A 12 -33.21 -0.90 -5.09
C GLN A 12 -32.14 0.14 -4.73
N MET A 13 -30.89 -0.12 -5.07
CA MET A 13 -29.78 0.82 -4.87
C MET A 13 -30.00 2.09 -5.69
N MET A 14 -30.36 1.95 -6.97
CA MET A 14 -30.61 3.09 -7.85
C MET A 14 -31.79 3.95 -7.36
N ALA A 15 -32.87 3.33 -6.90
CA ALA A 15 -34.01 4.04 -6.33
C ALA A 15 -33.63 4.86 -5.09
N LEU A 16 -32.75 4.34 -4.23
CA LEU A 16 -32.23 5.05 -3.05
C LEU A 16 -31.33 6.24 -3.43
N PHE A 17 -30.52 6.10 -4.47
CA PHE A 17 -29.71 7.22 -4.99
C PHE A 17 -30.57 8.33 -5.59
N ASP A 18 -31.61 7.96 -6.33
CA ASP A 18 -32.56 8.89 -6.93
C ASP A 18 -33.41 9.64 -5.90
N SER A 19 -33.74 9.01 -4.78
CA SER A 19 -34.52 9.62 -3.69
C SER A 19 -33.74 10.71 -2.94
N ARG A 20 -32.42 10.76 -3.07
CA ARG A 20 -31.52 11.63 -2.29
C ARG A 20 -31.69 11.50 -0.78
N ASP A 21 -32.27 10.42 -0.32
CA ASP A 21 -32.47 10.13 1.09
C ASP A 21 -31.19 9.57 1.70
N ARG A 22 -30.40 10.47 2.29
CA ARG A 22 -29.12 10.12 2.92
C ARG A 22 -29.28 9.20 4.13
N GLU A 23 -30.38 9.28 4.82
CA GLU A 23 -30.64 8.48 6.01
C GLU A 23 -31.05 7.05 5.62
N ALA A 24 -31.89 6.89 4.64
CA ALA A 24 -32.21 5.59 4.06
C ALA A 24 -31.01 4.91 3.43
N LEU A 25 -30.14 5.66 2.72
CA LEU A 25 -28.87 5.17 2.20
C LEU A 25 -27.95 4.69 3.33
N ALA A 26 -27.81 5.45 4.41
CA ALA A 26 -26.95 5.10 5.54
C ALA A 26 -27.45 3.85 6.29
N GLN A 27 -28.74 3.59 6.30
CA GLN A 27 -29.36 2.44 6.95
C GLN A 27 -29.50 1.23 6.00
N SER A 28 -29.36 1.41 4.70
CA SER A 28 -29.49 0.31 3.74
C SER A 28 -28.39 -0.74 3.91
N ARG A 29 -28.76 -2.02 3.82
CA ARG A 29 -27.79 -3.12 3.83
C ARG A 29 -26.86 -3.08 2.62
N LEU A 30 -27.28 -2.46 1.53
CA LEU A 30 -26.50 -2.33 0.29
C LEU A 30 -25.34 -1.37 0.44
N THR A 31 -25.49 -0.25 1.15
CA THR A 31 -24.40 0.69 1.42
C THR A 31 -23.33 0.10 2.33
N ARG A 32 -23.67 -0.87 3.18
CA ARG A 32 -22.68 -1.58 4.02
C ARG A 32 -21.94 -2.68 3.28
N ARG A 33 -22.46 -3.20 2.17
CA ARG A 33 -21.83 -4.26 1.35
C ARG A 33 -20.99 -3.74 0.20
N GLY A 34 -21.11 -2.47 -0.15
CA GLY A 34 -20.35 -1.82 -1.23
C GLY A 34 -18.90 -1.46 -0.88
N PHE A 35 -18.39 -1.87 0.30
CA PHE A 35 -17.01 -1.64 0.68
C PHE A 35 -16.10 -2.80 0.25
N TRP A 36 -14.87 -2.45 -0.06
CA TRP A 36 -13.80 -3.37 -0.39
C TRP A 36 -13.72 -4.48 0.64
N GLN A 37 -14.02 -5.69 0.23
CA GLN A 37 -13.86 -6.88 1.03
C GLN A 37 -12.79 -7.73 0.38
N LEU A 38 -11.69 -7.98 1.09
CA LEU A 38 -10.70 -8.95 0.67
C LEU A 38 -11.33 -10.34 0.71
N LEU A 39 -11.27 -11.05 -0.41
CA LEU A 39 -11.60 -12.47 -0.44
C LEU A 39 -10.46 -13.22 0.25
N LEU A 40 -10.72 -13.72 1.45
CA LEU A 40 -9.74 -14.41 2.27
C LEU A 40 -10.06 -15.92 2.33
N ASP A 41 -9.01 -16.70 2.48
CA ASP A 41 -9.09 -18.13 2.78
C ASP A 41 -9.38 -18.37 4.27
N ARG A 42 -9.34 -19.66 4.69
CA ARG A 42 -9.59 -20.08 6.09
C ARG A 42 -8.53 -19.58 7.07
N ASP A 43 -7.34 -19.29 6.59
CA ASP A 43 -6.20 -18.80 7.38
C ASP A 43 -6.16 -17.25 7.41
N GLY A 44 -7.12 -16.57 6.79
CA GLY A 44 -7.18 -15.12 6.70
C GLY A 44 -6.21 -14.52 5.67
N LEU A 45 -5.70 -15.34 4.76
CA LEU A 45 -4.85 -14.91 3.65
C LEU A 45 -5.71 -14.60 2.42
N PRO A 46 -5.25 -13.74 1.50
CA PRO A 46 -5.93 -13.55 0.22
C PRO A 46 -6.10 -14.89 -0.51
N ALA A 47 -7.33 -15.17 -0.98
CA ALA A 47 -7.68 -16.45 -1.61
C ALA A 47 -7.12 -16.61 -3.04
N THR A 48 -6.10 -15.86 -3.38
CA THR A 48 -5.32 -15.97 -4.63
C THR A 48 -3.89 -16.37 -4.31
N ASN A 49 -3.18 -16.91 -5.29
CA ASN A 49 -1.76 -17.27 -5.10
C ASN A 49 -0.89 -16.02 -4.90
N PRO A 50 0.09 -16.05 -3.96
CA PRO A 50 1.09 -15.00 -3.82
C PRO A 50 2.03 -14.95 -5.06
N PRO A 51 2.77 -13.86 -5.28
CA PRO A 51 2.83 -12.68 -4.44
C PRO A 51 1.61 -11.76 -4.65
N TRP A 52 1.04 -11.24 -3.56
CA TRP A 52 -0.13 -10.35 -3.60
C TRP A 52 0.23 -8.89 -3.85
N GLY A 53 1.46 -8.52 -3.60
CA GLY A 53 2.04 -7.22 -3.91
C GLY A 53 3.35 -7.35 -4.66
N LYS A 54 3.55 -6.44 -5.61
CA LYS A 54 4.77 -6.33 -6.39
C LYS A 54 5.15 -4.87 -6.57
N ILE A 55 6.45 -4.61 -6.69
CA ILE A 55 7.00 -3.38 -7.24
C ILE A 55 7.63 -3.73 -8.58
N ALA A 56 7.44 -2.87 -9.58
CA ALA A 56 7.92 -3.12 -10.92
C ALA A 56 8.42 -1.82 -11.58
N SER A 57 9.38 -1.94 -12.46
CA SER A 57 9.83 -0.90 -13.36
C SER A 57 9.35 -1.17 -14.78
N LEU A 58 8.82 -0.14 -15.43
CA LEU A 58 8.31 -0.17 -16.80
C LEU A 58 9.07 0.84 -17.63
N ASP A 59 9.49 0.43 -18.81
CA ASP A 59 9.91 1.36 -19.86
C ASP A 59 8.66 1.94 -20.52
N LEU A 60 8.43 3.24 -20.30
CA LEU A 60 7.24 3.92 -20.83
C LEU A 60 7.32 4.16 -22.35
N THR A 61 8.49 4.03 -22.96
CA THR A 61 8.66 4.19 -24.40
C THR A 61 8.22 2.92 -25.15
N THR A 62 8.54 1.76 -24.58
CA THR A 62 8.27 0.45 -25.20
C THR A 62 7.08 -0.26 -24.57
N GLY A 63 6.67 0.11 -23.34
CA GLY A 63 5.67 -0.56 -22.55
C GLY A 63 6.15 -1.89 -21.94
N THR A 64 7.45 -2.17 -21.99
CA THR A 64 8.02 -3.41 -21.48
C THR A 64 8.40 -3.31 -20.00
N HIS A 65 8.29 -4.44 -19.28
CA HIS A 65 8.80 -4.54 -17.91
C HIS A 65 10.32 -4.67 -17.91
N ASN A 66 11.00 -3.78 -17.19
CA ASN A 66 12.44 -3.93 -16.95
C ASN A 66 12.67 -4.99 -15.87
N TRP A 67 11.94 -4.91 -14.76
CA TRP A 67 11.97 -5.87 -13.66
C TRP A 67 10.67 -5.83 -12.87
N SER A 68 10.41 -6.89 -12.10
CA SER A 68 9.29 -6.99 -11.16
C SER A 68 9.69 -7.92 -10.01
N VAL A 69 9.57 -7.43 -8.78
CA VAL A 69 9.90 -8.19 -7.56
C VAL A 69 8.75 -8.18 -6.57
N PRO A 70 8.60 -9.20 -5.71
CA PRO A 70 7.63 -9.17 -4.62
C PRO A 70 7.87 -7.98 -3.70
N PHE A 71 6.78 -7.34 -3.25
CA PHE A 71 6.84 -6.18 -2.36
C PHE A 71 6.08 -6.42 -1.08
N GLY A 72 6.79 -6.28 0.05
CA GLY A 72 6.28 -6.57 1.39
C GLY A 72 6.40 -8.04 1.78
N LYS A 73 6.15 -8.29 3.06
CA LYS A 73 6.11 -9.63 3.64
C LYS A 73 4.87 -9.80 4.50
N ARG A 74 4.20 -10.92 4.32
CA ARG A 74 3.14 -11.34 5.22
C ARG A 74 3.65 -12.45 6.13
N VAL A 75 3.52 -12.25 7.43
CA VAL A 75 3.77 -13.30 8.42
C VAL A 75 2.41 -13.93 8.74
N PRO A 76 2.13 -15.16 8.29
CA PRO A 76 0.92 -15.87 8.65
C PRO A 76 0.89 -16.17 10.14
N THR A 77 -0.28 -16.57 10.65
CA THR A 77 -0.45 -17.00 12.04
C THR A 77 0.61 -18.03 12.45
N ALA A 78 1.05 -18.00 13.71
CA ALA A 78 2.21 -18.69 14.29
C ALA A 78 2.55 -20.06 13.66
N GLY A 79 3.82 -20.23 13.31
CA GLY A 79 4.40 -21.49 12.83
C GLY A 79 4.46 -21.67 11.30
N LYS A 80 3.90 -20.76 10.52
CA LYS A 80 4.03 -20.80 9.06
C LYS A 80 5.15 -19.86 8.58
N PRO A 81 5.87 -20.19 7.50
CA PRO A 81 6.90 -19.30 6.95
C PRO A 81 6.31 -18.00 6.42
N ALA A 82 7.09 -16.94 6.45
CA ALA A 82 6.73 -15.67 5.84
C ALA A 82 6.55 -15.82 4.32
N ILE A 83 5.58 -15.11 3.77
CA ILE A 83 5.25 -15.09 2.35
C ILE A 83 5.70 -13.75 1.77
N ASP A 84 6.47 -13.79 0.69
CA ASP A 84 6.91 -12.59 -0.01
C ASP A 84 5.79 -12.02 -0.89
N GLY A 85 5.67 -10.68 -0.85
CA GLY A 85 4.67 -9.92 -1.58
C GLY A 85 3.33 -9.85 -0.87
N ASP A 86 3.07 -8.73 -0.20
CA ASP A 86 1.80 -8.48 0.47
C ASP A 86 1.05 -7.31 -0.17
N ILE A 87 -0.25 -7.20 0.11
CA ILE A 87 -1.05 -6.05 -0.32
C ILE A 87 -0.38 -4.75 0.12
N ASN A 88 -0.48 -3.71 -0.69
CA ASN A 88 0.09 -2.42 -0.36
C ASN A 88 -0.82 -1.28 -0.81
N PHE A 89 -0.81 -0.18 -0.07
CA PHE A 89 -1.55 1.05 -0.35
C PHE A 89 -0.68 2.30 -0.16
N GLY A 90 0.62 2.13 -0.18
CA GLY A 90 1.57 3.23 -0.20
C GLY A 90 1.86 3.69 -1.62
N GLY A 91 3.02 4.29 -1.78
CA GLY A 91 3.51 4.73 -3.07
C GLY A 91 5.02 4.66 -3.14
N VAL A 92 5.55 5.19 -4.22
CA VAL A 92 6.98 5.20 -4.49
C VAL A 92 7.50 6.63 -4.65
N LEU A 93 8.77 6.81 -4.31
CA LEU A 93 9.57 7.98 -4.61
C LEU A 93 10.83 7.52 -5.34
N THR A 94 10.99 7.89 -6.60
CA THR A 94 12.22 7.62 -7.35
C THR A 94 13.09 8.88 -7.36
N THR A 95 14.36 8.72 -6.98
CA THR A 95 15.32 9.81 -6.91
C THR A 95 16.19 9.84 -8.17
N LYS A 96 16.75 11.02 -8.48
CA LYS A 96 17.72 11.18 -9.57
C LYS A 96 19.00 10.35 -9.34
N GLY A 97 19.29 10.00 -8.08
CA GLY A 97 20.43 9.17 -7.71
C GLY A 97 20.25 7.68 -7.97
N GLY A 98 19.14 7.25 -8.59
CA GLY A 98 18.91 5.84 -8.93
C GLY A 98 18.36 4.99 -7.79
N ILE A 99 17.78 5.62 -6.77
CA ILE A 99 17.16 4.92 -5.64
C ILE A 99 15.65 5.13 -5.68
N THR A 100 14.90 4.05 -5.56
CA THR A 100 13.43 4.09 -5.41
C THR A 100 13.05 3.68 -4.00
N PHE A 101 12.45 4.61 -3.25
CA PHE A 101 11.87 4.34 -1.94
C PHE A 101 10.42 3.93 -2.10
N ALA A 102 10.00 2.92 -1.34
CA ALA A 102 8.64 2.39 -1.34
C ALA A 102 8.19 2.01 0.06
N THR A 103 6.89 2.23 0.34
CA THR A 103 6.25 1.90 1.61
C THR A 103 4.80 1.51 1.38
N GLY A 104 4.07 1.13 2.44
CA GLY A 104 2.63 0.86 2.36
C GLY A 104 2.26 -0.61 2.46
N THR A 105 3.16 -1.43 2.94
CA THR A 105 2.90 -2.84 3.24
C THR A 105 2.59 -3.05 4.73
N PRO A 106 1.77 -4.08 5.09
CA PRO A 106 1.41 -4.36 6.48
C PRO A 106 2.60 -4.66 7.40
N ASP A 107 3.73 -5.09 6.87
CA ASP A 107 4.98 -5.32 7.61
C ASP A 107 5.69 -4.02 8.06
N ARG A 108 5.10 -2.86 7.79
CA ARG A 108 5.54 -1.53 8.23
C ARG A 108 6.94 -1.13 7.76
N MET A 109 7.44 -1.73 6.68
CA MET A 109 8.78 -1.41 6.18
C MET A 109 8.78 -0.26 5.17
N LEU A 110 9.71 0.69 5.35
CA LEU A 110 10.21 1.53 4.28
C LEU A 110 11.37 0.80 3.63
N ARG A 111 11.34 0.65 2.31
CA ARG A 111 12.38 -0.04 1.54
C ARG A 111 12.97 0.88 0.49
N ALA A 112 14.26 0.71 0.23
CA ALA A 112 14.96 1.34 -0.87
C ALA A 112 15.43 0.26 -1.86
N PHE A 113 15.18 0.50 -3.13
CA PHE A 113 15.56 -0.37 -4.24
C PHE A 113 16.45 0.36 -5.21
N ASP A 114 17.37 -0.35 -5.85
CA ASP A 114 18.03 0.13 -7.05
C ASP A 114 16.98 0.28 -8.16
N THR A 115 16.91 1.47 -8.74
CA THR A 115 15.88 1.79 -9.76
C THR A 115 16.07 0.99 -11.05
N VAL A 116 17.31 0.61 -11.37
CA VAL A 116 17.66 -0.07 -12.63
C VAL A 116 17.45 -1.58 -12.51
N THR A 117 17.86 -2.16 -11.38
CA THR A 117 17.89 -3.61 -11.19
C THR A 117 16.73 -4.16 -10.38
N GLY A 118 16.08 -3.33 -9.54
CA GLY A 118 15.06 -3.77 -8.60
C GLY A 118 15.63 -4.47 -7.35
N GLU A 119 16.96 -4.45 -7.18
CA GLU A 119 17.61 -5.00 -5.99
C GLU A 119 17.24 -4.20 -4.74
N ALA A 120 16.91 -4.89 -3.65
CA ALA A 120 16.65 -4.26 -2.37
C ALA A 120 17.96 -3.84 -1.71
N LEU A 121 18.18 -2.53 -1.57
CA LEU A 121 19.41 -1.95 -1.04
C LEU A 121 19.37 -1.73 0.48
N TRP A 122 18.19 -1.38 0.99
CA TRP A 122 18.03 -1.00 2.40
C TRP A 122 16.56 -1.11 2.82
N GLN A 123 16.34 -1.31 4.13
CA GLN A 123 15.02 -1.26 4.73
C GLN A 123 15.05 -0.74 6.16
N HIS A 124 13.94 -0.13 6.59
CA HIS A 124 13.75 0.37 7.95
C HIS A 124 12.33 0.13 8.41
N GLU A 125 12.16 -0.34 9.64
CA GLU A 125 10.84 -0.54 10.23
C GLU A 125 10.26 0.78 10.73
N LEU A 126 9.04 1.07 10.32
CA LEU A 126 8.27 2.24 10.75
C LEU A 126 7.37 1.87 11.94
N PRO A 127 7.00 2.82 12.80
CA PRO A 127 6.08 2.54 13.91
C PRO A 127 4.70 2.10 13.42
N TYR A 128 4.29 2.56 12.24
CA TYR A 128 3.04 2.19 11.56
C TYR A 128 3.30 2.05 10.06
N ALA A 129 2.40 1.37 9.34
CA ALA A 129 2.51 1.29 7.89
C ALA A 129 2.44 2.69 7.25
N GLY A 130 3.27 2.94 6.26
CA GLY A 130 3.30 4.19 5.51
C GLY A 130 2.23 4.18 4.41
N SER A 131 1.07 4.75 4.66
CA SER A 131 -0.09 4.74 3.76
C SER A 131 -0.08 5.84 2.69
N ALA A 132 0.99 6.61 2.59
CA ALA A 132 1.18 7.66 1.59
C ALA A 132 2.53 7.50 0.87
N PRO A 133 2.68 7.98 -0.37
CA PRO A 133 3.96 8.00 -1.03
C PRO A 133 5.02 8.74 -0.21
N PRO A 134 6.26 8.25 -0.14
CA PRO A 134 7.37 9.01 0.41
C PRO A 134 7.58 10.31 -0.38
N MET A 135 8.05 11.35 0.29
CA MET A 135 8.36 12.64 -0.32
C MET A 135 9.85 12.94 -0.17
N GLY A 136 10.49 13.38 -1.25
CA GLY A 136 11.89 13.80 -1.26
C GLY A 136 12.02 15.31 -1.39
N PHE A 137 12.95 15.92 -0.65
CA PHE A 137 13.29 17.33 -0.78
C PHE A 137 14.73 17.61 -0.31
N HIS A 138 15.25 18.73 -0.75
CA HIS A 138 16.55 19.22 -0.31
C HIS A 138 16.37 20.26 0.78
N TYR A 139 17.07 20.10 1.89
CA TYR A 139 17.01 21.02 3.01
C TYR A 139 18.38 21.18 3.67
N ARG A 140 18.86 22.42 3.78
CA ARG A 140 20.13 22.78 4.42
C ARG A 140 21.31 21.90 3.97
N GLY A 141 21.47 21.73 2.67
CA GLY A 141 22.55 20.92 2.09
C GLY A 141 22.37 19.42 2.15
N CYS A 142 21.21 18.93 2.63
CA CYS A 142 20.92 17.50 2.73
C CYS A 142 19.71 17.11 1.87
N ASP A 143 19.80 15.96 1.22
CA ASP A 143 18.64 15.29 0.65
C ASP A 143 17.91 14.52 1.75
N VAL A 144 16.62 14.76 1.85
CA VAL A 144 15.75 14.22 2.91
C VAL A 144 14.61 13.44 2.26
N VAL A 145 14.33 12.27 2.80
CA VAL A 145 13.14 11.48 2.49
C VAL A 145 12.20 11.55 3.67
N LEU A 146 11.00 12.08 3.46
CA LEU A 146 9.95 12.17 4.46
C LEU A 146 8.91 11.08 4.24
N VAL A 147 8.55 10.38 5.31
CA VAL A 147 7.56 9.30 5.29
C VAL A 147 6.47 9.58 6.32
N LYS A 148 5.23 9.45 5.90
CA LYS A 148 4.07 9.49 6.77
C LYS A 148 3.68 8.08 7.19
N ALA A 149 3.91 7.72 8.46
CA ALA A 149 3.58 6.41 9.02
C ALA A 149 2.34 6.55 9.92
N THR A 150 1.17 6.37 9.31
CA THR A 150 -0.13 6.55 9.98
C THR A 150 -0.90 5.25 10.16
N GLY A 151 -0.48 4.17 9.51
CA GLY A 151 -1.23 2.92 9.53
C GLY A 151 -2.62 3.08 8.93
N GLY A 152 -3.60 2.40 9.47
CA GLY A 152 -5.00 2.52 9.10
C GLY A 152 -5.72 1.18 8.99
N ARG A 153 -6.80 1.03 9.72
CA ARG A 153 -7.57 -0.23 9.76
C ARG A 153 -8.27 -0.55 8.43
N PHE A 154 -8.53 0.47 7.62
CA PHE A 154 -9.26 0.30 6.37
C PHE A 154 -8.55 -0.66 5.41
N PHE A 155 -7.22 -0.66 5.43
CA PHE A 155 -6.38 -1.48 4.55
C PHE A 155 -5.82 -2.73 5.24
N GLY A 156 -6.32 -3.09 6.41
CA GLY A 156 -5.82 -4.25 7.17
C GLY A 156 -4.47 -4.02 7.83
N TYR A 157 -4.06 -2.75 8.00
CA TYR A 157 -2.86 -2.43 8.77
C TYR A 157 -3.15 -2.49 10.26
N ASP A 158 -2.19 -3.02 11.02
CA ASP A 158 -2.24 -3.03 12.46
C ASP A 158 -1.95 -1.64 13.02
N GLY A 159 -2.90 -1.11 13.78
CA GLY A 159 -2.77 0.17 14.46
C GLY A 159 -2.93 1.40 13.57
N THR A 160 -3.04 2.54 14.24
CA THR A 160 -3.10 3.86 13.66
C THR A 160 -2.23 4.81 14.46
N GLY A 161 -1.60 5.77 13.80
CA GLY A 161 -0.75 6.78 14.41
C GLY A 161 -0.65 8.05 13.58
N ASP A 162 0.22 8.93 13.96
CA ASP A 162 0.40 10.24 13.35
C ASP A 162 1.89 10.55 13.07
N SER A 163 2.73 9.52 13.04
CA SER A 163 4.17 9.69 12.90
C SER A 163 4.56 10.23 11.53
N THR A 164 5.42 11.23 11.53
CA THR A 164 6.11 11.75 10.35
C THR A 164 7.60 11.64 10.59
N ILE A 165 8.30 10.89 9.74
CA ILE A 165 9.70 10.52 9.93
C ILE A 165 10.52 11.02 8.76
N ALA A 166 11.62 11.70 9.07
CA ALA A 166 12.57 12.20 8.07
C ALA A 166 13.85 11.37 8.11
N PHE A 167 14.27 10.90 6.96
CA PHE A 167 15.51 10.15 6.75
C PHE A 167 16.47 11.01 5.95
N LYS A 168 17.74 10.99 6.33
CA LYS A 168 18.85 11.61 5.58
C LYS A 168 20.06 10.70 5.62
N SER A 169 21.02 10.91 4.72
CA SER A 169 22.31 10.23 4.78
C SER A 169 23.04 10.55 6.09
N GLU A 170 23.71 9.56 6.68
CA GLU A 170 24.53 9.73 7.89
C GLU A 170 25.65 10.74 7.69
N SER A 171 26.23 10.77 6.48
CA SER A 171 27.29 11.72 6.11
C SER A 171 26.79 13.16 5.99
N CYS A 172 25.47 13.35 5.85
CA CYS A 172 24.90 14.69 5.69
C CYS A 172 24.68 15.37 7.03
N ARG A 173 25.25 16.54 7.20
CA ARG A 173 25.06 17.42 8.38
C ARG A 173 24.31 18.65 7.94
N PHE A 174 23.25 18.98 8.65
CA PHE A 174 22.52 20.24 8.44
C PHE A 174 23.45 21.42 8.76
N GLN A 175 23.60 22.32 7.81
CA GLN A 175 24.32 23.57 7.94
C GLN A 175 23.43 24.66 8.53
#